data_c720fd05ca2f16ef7ca8f0d3b3969f88
#
_entry.id   c720fd05ca2f16ef7ca8f0d3b3969f88
#
_cell.length_a   1.000
_cell.length_b   1.000
_cell.length_c   1.000
_cell.angle_alpha   90.00
_cell.angle_beta   90.00
_cell.angle_gamma   90.00
#
_symmetry.space_group_name_H-M   'P 1'
#
loop_
_entity.id
_entity.type
_entity.pdbx_description
1 polymer ?
#
loop_
_entity_poly.entity_id
_entity_poly.type
_entity_poly.pdbx_seq_one_letter_code
_entity_poly.pdbx_strand_id
1 'polypeptide(L)'
;MKAVTVVESGVQIIDVDTPSPKDSEVLVKVHACGLNRADMVVADGGAHGAAGGPGTIVGMEFSGEIIKCGEHVKNLSIGDRVMCSGASVWAEYAIADYGRVIKIPDNNMDFATASTLPIALATMHNAIVTIGNFSKGQTILIQGASSGVGLMGPVSYTHLRAHET
;
A
#
# COMPACT_ATOMS: atom_id res chain seq x y z
N MET A 1 -15.35 -13.20 -5.67
CA MET A 1 -14.53 -12.95 -4.47
C MET A 1 -15.28 -12.05 -3.50
N LYS A 2 -14.97 -12.15 -2.20
CA LYS A 2 -15.51 -11.21 -1.20
C LYS A 2 -14.72 -9.92 -1.19
N ALA A 3 -15.44 -8.78 -1.07
CA ALA A 3 -14.84 -7.45 -0.97
C ALA A 3 -15.65 -6.55 -0.03
N VAL A 4 -14.96 -5.64 0.66
CA VAL A 4 -15.60 -4.60 1.48
C VAL A 4 -15.91 -3.41 0.58
N THR A 5 -17.18 -3.19 0.35
CA THR A 5 -17.70 -2.23 -0.63
C THR A 5 -18.56 -1.17 0.04
N VAL A 6 -18.43 0.07 -0.40
CA VAL A 6 -19.28 1.18 0.03
C VAL A 6 -20.69 0.98 -0.51
N VAL A 7 -21.67 1.08 0.38
CA VAL A 7 -23.10 1.07 0.07
C VAL A 7 -23.74 2.32 0.69
N GLU A 8 -25.03 2.59 0.41
CA GLU A 8 -25.72 3.79 0.94
C GLU A 8 -25.70 3.88 2.48
N SER A 9 -25.65 2.74 3.17
CA SER A 9 -25.66 2.66 4.65
C SER A 9 -24.28 2.41 5.27
N GLY A 10 -23.18 2.73 4.60
CA GLY A 10 -21.81 2.48 5.07
C GLY A 10 -21.07 1.46 4.21
N VAL A 11 -20.45 0.45 4.81
CA VAL A 11 -19.74 -0.62 4.07
C VAL A 11 -20.34 -1.99 4.32
N GLN A 12 -20.31 -2.84 3.31
CA GLN A 12 -20.74 -4.25 3.40
C GLN A 12 -19.75 -5.17 2.71
N ILE A 13 -19.68 -6.40 3.18
CA ILE A 13 -18.96 -7.47 2.48
C ILE A 13 -19.91 -8.05 1.45
N ILE A 14 -19.56 -7.89 0.18
CA ILE A 14 -20.35 -8.42 -0.95
C ILE A 14 -19.49 -9.30 -1.86
N ASP A 15 -20.15 -10.14 -2.63
CA ASP A 15 -19.48 -10.92 -3.67
C ASP A 15 -19.38 -10.09 -4.96
N VAL A 16 -18.14 -9.98 -5.47
CA VAL A 16 -17.81 -9.28 -6.71
C VAL A 16 -16.97 -10.19 -7.61
N ASP A 17 -16.86 -9.86 -8.90
CA ASP A 17 -15.98 -10.58 -9.82
C ASP A 17 -14.51 -10.42 -9.40
N THR A 18 -13.74 -11.50 -9.54
CA THR A 18 -12.28 -11.41 -9.36
C THR A 18 -11.67 -10.66 -10.54
N PRO A 19 -10.89 -9.59 -10.28
CA PRO A 19 -10.33 -8.79 -11.37
C PRO A 19 -9.26 -9.56 -12.15
N SER A 20 -9.07 -9.21 -13.42
CA SER A 20 -7.96 -9.71 -14.23
C SER A 20 -6.89 -8.63 -14.38
N PRO A 21 -5.61 -8.95 -14.14
CA PRO A 21 -4.53 -7.99 -14.30
C PRO A 21 -4.30 -7.68 -15.78
N LYS A 22 -3.98 -6.42 -16.08
CA LYS A 22 -3.47 -5.95 -17.37
C LYS A 22 -1.98 -6.29 -17.51
N ASP A 23 -1.40 -5.92 -18.65
CA ASP A 23 -0.02 -6.29 -18.99
C ASP A 23 1.04 -5.82 -17.98
N SER A 24 0.85 -4.65 -17.36
CA SER A 24 1.74 -4.09 -16.34
C SER A 24 1.30 -4.36 -14.89
N GLU A 25 0.32 -5.23 -14.69
CA GLU A 25 -0.28 -5.46 -13.38
C GLU A 25 -0.03 -6.90 -12.89
N VAL A 26 -0.09 -7.06 -11.58
CA VAL A 26 -0.13 -8.37 -10.92
C VAL A 26 -1.45 -8.54 -10.20
N LEU A 27 -1.96 -9.77 -10.18
CA LEU A 27 -3.06 -10.18 -9.31
C LEU A 27 -2.46 -10.85 -8.07
N VAL A 28 -2.84 -10.34 -6.92
CA VAL A 28 -2.33 -10.80 -5.62
C VAL A 28 -3.49 -11.40 -4.82
N LYS A 29 -3.28 -12.57 -4.25
CA LYS A 29 -4.13 -13.11 -3.19
C LYS A 29 -3.79 -12.36 -1.91
N VAL A 30 -4.74 -11.57 -1.41
CA VAL A 30 -4.54 -10.70 -0.25
C VAL A 30 -4.52 -11.54 1.05
N HIS A 31 -3.53 -11.30 1.88
CA HIS A 31 -3.39 -11.91 3.20
C HIS A 31 -3.59 -10.91 4.34
N ALA A 32 -3.24 -9.64 4.12
CA ALA A 32 -3.46 -8.56 5.07
C ALA A 32 -3.60 -7.22 4.34
N CYS A 33 -4.37 -6.30 4.95
CA CYS A 33 -4.53 -4.92 4.46
C CYS A 33 -4.07 -3.95 5.54
N GLY A 34 -3.35 -2.91 5.16
CA GLY A 34 -3.11 -1.75 6.01
C GLY A 34 -4.37 -0.90 6.14
N LEU A 35 -4.50 -0.20 7.26
CA LEU A 35 -5.63 0.67 7.56
C LEU A 35 -5.16 2.12 7.60
N ASN A 36 -5.73 2.95 6.76
CA ASN A 36 -5.40 4.37 6.67
C ASN A 36 -6.62 5.24 6.99
N ARG A 37 -6.38 6.46 7.49
CA ARG A 37 -7.47 7.41 7.75
C ARG A 37 -8.30 7.72 6.51
N ALA A 38 -7.68 7.70 5.33
CA ALA A 38 -8.37 7.90 4.06
C ALA A 38 -9.36 6.78 3.74
N ASP A 39 -9.07 5.54 4.13
CA ASP A 39 -9.99 4.41 3.97
C ASP A 39 -11.29 4.64 4.76
N MET A 40 -11.18 5.24 5.96
CA MET A 40 -12.35 5.59 6.78
C MET A 40 -13.21 6.66 6.11
N VAL A 41 -12.58 7.67 5.49
CA VAL A 41 -13.32 8.70 4.73
C VAL A 41 -14.12 8.07 3.60
N VAL A 42 -13.53 7.13 2.87
CA VAL A 42 -14.20 6.40 1.78
C VAL A 42 -15.30 5.50 2.33
N ALA A 43 -15.04 4.79 3.42
CA ALA A 43 -16.01 3.91 4.08
C ALA A 43 -17.24 4.65 4.61
N ASP A 44 -17.07 5.89 5.05
CA ASP A 44 -18.14 6.79 5.50
C ASP A 44 -18.86 7.50 4.32
N GLY A 45 -18.61 7.08 3.08
CA GLY A 45 -19.25 7.62 1.88
C GLY A 45 -18.61 8.89 1.31
N GLY A 46 -17.51 9.35 1.87
CA GLY A 46 -16.70 10.44 1.31
C GLY A 46 -15.85 10.01 0.12
N ALA A 47 -15.00 10.92 -0.35
CA ALA A 47 -14.07 10.63 -1.45
C ALA A 47 -12.61 10.88 -1.03
N HIS A 48 -11.70 10.06 -1.55
CA HIS A 48 -10.26 10.26 -1.45
C HIS A 48 -9.61 9.92 -2.80
N GLY A 49 -9.07 10.93 -3.48
CA GLY A 49 -8.60 10.80 -4.85
C GLY A 49 -9.72 10.36 -5.80
N ALA A 50 -9.52 9.26 -6.50
CA ALA A 50 -10.52 8.67 -7.40
C ALA A 50 -11.46 7.68 -6.70
N ALA A 51 -11.23 7.35 -5.42
CA ALA A 51 -12.04 6.41 -4.67
C ALA A 51 -13.16 7.15 -3.92
N GLY A 52 -14.37 6.63 -3.96
CA GLY A 52 -15.53 7.17 -3.24
C GLY A 52 -16.86 6.81 -3.88
N GLY A 53 -17.93 6.94 -3.10
CA GLY A 53 -19.29 6.63 -3.52
C GLY A 53 -19.63 5.15 -3.55
N PRO A 54 -20.95 4.84 -3.72
CA PRO A 54 -21.45 3.47 -3.74
C PRO A 54 -20.78 2.61 -4.82
N GLY A 55 -20.49 1.36 -4.48
CA GLY A 55 -19.80 0.41 -5.37
C GLY A 55 -18.27 0.44 -5.26
N THR A 56 -17.69 1.43 -4.57
CA THR A 56 -16.24 1.48 -4.36
C THR A 56 -15.79 0.39 -3.38
N ILE A 57 -14.83 -0.45 -3.76
CA ILE A 57 -14.13 -1.33 -2.84
C ILE A 57 -13.10 -0.48 -2.08
N VAL A 58 -13.10 -0.55 -0.76
CA VAL A 58 -12.22 0.25 0.11
C VAL A 58 -10.77 -0.28 0.10
N GLY A 59 -9.84 0.52 0.61
CA GLY A 59 -8.46 0.14 0.91
C GLY A 59 -7.45 0.57 -0.15
N MET A 60 -6.21 0.89 0.30
CA MET A 60 -5.16 1.46 -0.52
C MET A 60 -3.77 0.83 -0.32
N GLU A 61 -3.60 -0.07 0.65
CA GLU A 61 -2.36 -0.85 0.80
C GLU A 61 -2.64 -2.25 1.36
N PHE A 62 -1.83 -3.19 0.96
CA PHE A 62 -2.01 -4.60 1.29
C PHE A 62 -0.72 -5.40 1.13
N SER A 63 -0.76 -6.64 1.58
CA SER A 63 0.27 -7.64 1.35
C SER A 63 -0.36 -8.99 1.01
N GLY A 64 0.39 -9.82 0.31
CA GLY A 64 -0.11 -11.12 -0.12
C GLY A 64 0.86 -11.85 -1.04
N GLU A 65 0.34 -12.80 -1.78
CA GLU A 65 1.08 -13.64 -2.70
C GLU A 65 0.62 -13.41 -4.15
N ILE A 66 1.55 -13.22 -5.07
CA ILE A 66 1.24 -13.06 -6.49
C ILE A 66 0.71 -14.38 -7.05
N ILE A 67 -0.46 -14.35 -7.67
CA ILE A 67 -1.08 -15.50 -8.32
C ILE A 67 -1.18 -15.38 -9.84
N LYS A 68 -0.99 -14.18 -10.39
CA LYS A 68 -0.94 -13.94 -11.84
C LYS A 68 -0.13 -12.68 -12.13
N CYS A 69 0.66 -12.71 -13.19
CA CYS A 69 1.43 -11.58 -13.72
C CYS A 69 0.95 -11.23 -15.13
N GLY A 70 0.89 -9.93 -15.43
CA GLY A 70 0.76 -9.46 -16.80
C GLY A 70 2.04 -9.65 -17.62
N GLU A 71 1.97 -9.55 -18.92
CA GLU A 71 3.07 -9.89 -19.86
C GLU A 71 4.28 -8.95 -19.73
N HIS A 72 4.07 -7.71 -19.32
CA HIS A 72 5.14 -6.70 -19.15
C HIS A 72 5.72 -6.65 -17.73
N VAL A 73 5.24 -7.47 -16.81
CA VAL A 73 5.76 -7.53 -15.43
C VAL A 73 7.17 -8.08 -15.42
N LYS A 74 8.09 -7.35 -14.75
CA LYS A 74 9.51 -7.72 -14.65
C LYS A 74 9.89 -7.89 -13.18
N ASN A 75 10.83 -8.82 -12.92
CA ASN A 75 11.41 -9.06 -11.59
C ASN A 75 10.43 -9.55 -10.52
N LEU A 76 9.20 -9.92 -10.91
CA LEU A 76 8.18 -10.51 -10.06
C LEU A 76 7.71 -11.82 -10.69
N SER A 77 7.32 -12.77 -9.83
CA SER A 77 6.89 -14.11 -10.24
C SER A 77 5.68 -14.56 -9.43
N ILE A 78 4.91 -15.49 -9.97
CA ILE A 78 3.86 -16.19 -9.23
C ILE A 78 4.49 -16.87 -8.01
N GLY A 79 3.86 -16.74 -6.83
CA GLY A 79 4.34 -17.22 -5.54
C GLY A 79 5.20 -16.20 -4.78
N ASP A 80 5.60 -15.08 -5.38
CA ASP A 80 6.30 -14.02 -4.64
C ASP A 80 5.41 -13.44 -3.54
N ARG A 81 5.99 -13.34 -2.33
CA ARG A 81 5.39 -12.62 -1.20
C ARG A 81 5.64 -11.13 -1.37
N VAL A 82 4.58 -10.34 -1.40
CA VAL A 82 4.68 -8.91 -1.75
C VAL A 82 3.87 -8.02 -0.82
N MET A 83 4.31 -6.76 -0.74
CA MET A 83 3.57 -5.65 -0.17
C MET A 83 3.37 -4.59 -1.25
N CYS A 84 2.18 -4.00 -1.29
CA CYS A 84 1.75 -3.18 -2.41
C CYS A 84 0.96 -1.96 -1.95
N SER A 85 1.07 -0.86 -2.69
CA SER A 85 0.07 0.20 -2.68
C SER A 85 -0.82 0.11 -3.91
N GLY A 86 -2.12 0.34 -3.74
CA GLY A 86 -3.09 0.23 -4.81
C GLY A 86 -4.42 0.89 -4.43
N ALA A 87 -5.48 0.45 -5.06
CA ALA A 87 -6.86 0.83 -4.73
C ALA A 87 -7.72 -0.43 -4.71
N SER A 88 -8.87 -0.36 -4.02
CA SER A 88 -9.83 -1.48 -4.00
C SER A 88 -9.23 -2.77 -3.40
N VAL A 89 -8.51 -2.64 -2.28
CA VAL A 89 -7.69 -3.74 -1.78
C VAL A 89 -8.26 -4.47 -0.56
N TRP A 90 -9.37 -3.98 0.04
CA TRP A 90 -10.06 -4.74 1.08
C TRP A 90 -10.93 -5.83 0.45
N ALA A 91 -10.27 -6.80 -0.16
CA ALA A 91 -10.85 -7.90 -0.90
C ALA A 91 -9.96 -9.14 -0.81
N GLU A 92 -10.47 -10.31 -1.18
CA GLU A 92 -9.68 -11.55 -1.22
C GLU A 92 -8.56 -11.50 -2.26
N TYR A 93 -8.76 -10.73 -3.34
CA TYR A 93 -7.79 -10.52 -4.42
C TYR A 93 -7.75 -9.05 -4.79
N ALA A 94 -6.55 -8.56 -5.07
CA ALA A 94 -6.34 -7.18 -5.52
C ALA A 94 -5.34 -7.08 -6.66
N ILE A 95 -5.48 -6.05 -7.47
CA ILE A 95 -4.54 -5.73 -8.54
C ILE A 95 -3.60 -4.61 -8.07
N ALA A 96 -2.33 -4.73 -8.44
CA ALA A 96 -1.37 -3.64 -8.33
C ALA A 96 -0.56 -3.50 -9.61
N ASP A 97 -0.27 -2.26 -10.01
CA ASP A 97 0.76 -1.97 -11.00
C ASP A 97 2.13 -2.44 -10.47
N TYR A 98 2.90 -3.16 -11.29
CA TYR A 98 4.15 -3.79 -10.84
C TYR A 98 5.19 -2.78 -10.31
N GLY A 99 5.13 -1.51 -10.71
CA GLY A 99 5.95 -0.43 -10.17
C GLY A 99 5.59 -0.02 -8.74
N ARG A 100 4.49 -0.51 -8.19
CA ARG A 100 4.03 -0.30 -6.81
C ARG A 100 4.10 -1.55 -5.95
N VAL A 101 4.78 -2.57 -6.44
CA VAL A 101 4.91 -3.88 -5.79
C VAL A 101 6.34 -4.05 -5.29
N ILE A 102 6.47 -4.37 -4.02
CA ILE A 102 7.75 -4.60 -3.35
C ILE A 102 7.74 -6.03 -2.80
N LYS A 103 8.76 -6.82 -3.12
CA LYS A 103 8.93 -8.13 -2.49
C LYS A 103 9.15 -7.96 -0.99
N ILE A 104 8.46 -8.76 -0.20
CA ILE A 104 8.70 -8.82 1.25
C ILE A 104 10.07 -9.45 1.48
N PRO A 105 10.97 -8.82 2.23
CA PRO A 105 12.28 -9.41 2.54
C PRO A 105 12.15 -10.77 3.23
N ASP A 106 13.08 -11.69 2.95
CA ASP A 106 13.08 -13.09 3.46
C ASP A 106 13.45 -13.22 4.94
N ASN A 107 13.27 -12.19 5.72
CA ASN A 107 13.74 -12.07 7.09
C ASN A 107 12.61 -12.10 8.13
N ASN A 108 11.70 -13.03 8.02
CA ASN A 108 10.61 -13.26 8.98
C ASN A 108 9.52 -12.18 9.04
N MET A 109 9.47 -11.23 8.11
CA MET A 109 8.37 -10.28 8.06
C MET A 109 7.09 -10.99 7.65
N ASP A 110 6.07 -10.91 8.48
CA ASP A 110 4.75 -11.45 8.19
C ASP A 110 3.93 -10.49 7.30
N PHE A 111 2.83 -10.99 6.75
CA PHE A 111 1.96 -10.19 5.90
C PHE A 111 1.29 -9.03 6.65
N ALA A 112 0.95 -9.20 7.93
CA ALA A 112 0.31 -8.16 8.71
C ALA A 112 1.26 -6.96 8.86
N THR A 113 2.51 -7.19 9.26
CA THR A 113 3.55 -6.15 9.31
C THR A 113 3.79 -5.53 7.94
N ALA A 114 3.99 -6.36 6.92
CA ALA A 114 4.28 -5.88 5.56
C ALA A 114 3.17 -4.98 4.99
N SER A 115 1.90 -5.27 5.28
CA SER A 115 0.77 -4.50 4.77
C SER A 115 0.71 -3.04 5.27
N THR A 116 1.39 -2.71 6.36
CA THR A 116 1.38 -1.36 6.96
C THR A 116 2.47 -0.43 6.45
N LEU A 117 3.37 -0.91 5.61
CA LEU A 117 4.57 -0.19 5.20
C LEU A 117 4.43 0.63 3.90
N PRO A 118 3.74 0.16 2.85
CA PRO A 118 3.83 0.77 1.51
C PRO A 118 3.49 2.25 1.47
N ILE A 119 2.35 2.65 2.05
CA ILE A 119 1.90 4.05 2.03
C ILE A 119 2.78 4.93 2.93
N ALA A 120 3.08 4.46 4.14
CA ALA A 120 3.84 5.24 5.11
C ALA A 120 5.28 5.48 4.63
N LEU A 121 5.95 4.44 4.13
CA LEU A 121 7.31 4.56 3.59
C LEU A 121 7.36 5.44 2.34
N ALA A 122 6.46 5.22 1.38
CA ALA A 122 6.41 6.01 0.15
C ALA A 122 6.13 7.49 0.45
N THR A 123 5.23 7.78 1.38
CA THR A 123 4.89 9.15 1.79
C THR A 123 6.09 9.85 2.41
N MET A 124 6.78 9.22 3.37
CA MET A 124 7.92 9.84 4.04
C MET A 124 9.14 9.93 3.13
N HIS A 125 9.40 8.90 2.31
CA HIS A 125 10.46 8.98 1.30
C HIS A 125 10.22 10.15 0.32
N ASN A 126 9.01 10.27 -0.18
CA ASN A 126 8.64 11.35 -1.10
C ASN A 126 8.78 12.73 -0.45
N ALA A 127 8.32 12.88 0.79
CA ALA A 127 8.41 14.14 1.53
C ALA A 127 9.85 14.53 1.86
N ILE A 128 10.70 13.59 2.28
CA ILE A 128 12.06 13.86 2.73
C ILE A 128 13.03 13.93 1.53
N VAL A 129 13.00 12.91 0.67
CA VAL A 129 14.02 12.73 -0.37
C VAL A 129 13.60 13.39 -1.67
N THR A 130 12.42 13.01 -2.23
CA THR A 130 12.06 13.42 -3.58
C THR A 130 11.67 14.90 -3.66
N ILE A 131 10.77 15.36 -2.78
CA ILE A 131 10.29 16.76 -2.76
C ILE A 131 11.16 17.61 -1.85
N GLY A 132 11.50 17.10 -0.66
CA GLY A 132 12.29 17.84 0.34
C GLY A 132 13.76 18.00 -0.04
N ASN A 133 14.27 17.24 -1.01
CA ASN A 133 15.66 17.25 -1.45
C ASN A 133 16.64 17.21 -0.26
N PHE A 134 16.29 16.42 0.77
CA PHE A 134 17.12 16.29 1.96
C PHE A 134 18.53 15.81 1.61
N SER A 135 19.53 16.51 2.10
CA SER A 135 20.94 16.26 1.79
C SER A 135 21.76 16.09 3.05
N LYS A 136 22.92 15.45 2.90
CA LYS A 136 23.90 15.26 3.98
C LYS A 136 24.23 16.56 4.72
N GLY A 137 24.25 16.49 6.04
CA GLY A 137 24.56 17.63 6.91
C GLY A 137 23.36 18.52 7.27
N GLN A 138 22.20 18.29 6.68
CA GLN A 138 20.98 19.02 7.02
C GLN A 138 20.32 18.46 8.28
N THR A 139 19.50 19.29 8.92
CA THR A 139 18.65 18.92 10.05
C THR A 139 17.20 18.88 9.59
N ILE A 140 16.45 17.87 10.01
CA ILE A 140 15.03 17.72 9.72
C ILE A 140 14.19 17.83 10.99
N LEU A 141 13.09 18.55 10.94
CA LEU A 141 12.05 18.56 11.97
C LEU A 141 10.84 17.77 11.47
N ILE A 142 10.47 16.74 12.22
CA ILE A 142 9.30 15.90 11.89
C ILE A 142 8.19 16.17 12.89
N GLN A 143 7.14 16.85 12.45
CA GLN A 143 5.93 17.05 13.24
C GLN A 143 5.01 15.84 13.09
N GLY A 144 4.32 15.45 14.17
CA GLY A 144 3.43 14.30 14.19
C GLY A 144 4.17 12.95 14.06
N ALA A 145 5.42 12.88 14.53
CA ALA A 145 6.26 11.68 14.47
C ALA A 145 5.64 10.44 15.17
N SER A 146 4.63 10.62 16.01
CA SER A 146 3.89 9.53 16.66
C SER A 146 2.72 8.98 15.82
N SER A 147 2.40 9.58 14.67
CA SER A 147 1.39 9.06 13.75
C SER A 147 1.94 7.87 12.94
N GLY A 148 1.06 7.04 12.37
CA GLY A 148 1.47 5.88 11.56
C GLY A 148 2.46 6.24 10.46
N VAL A 149 2.18 7.30 9.68
CA VAL A 149 3.11 7.81 8.66
C VAL A 149 4.34 8.46 9.30
N GLY A 150 4.14 9.26 10.37
CA GLY A 150 5.20 9.99 11.05
C GLY A 150 6.28 9.10 11.64
N LEU A 151 5.93 7.90 12.11
CA LEU A 151 6.89 6.91 12.63
C LEU A 151 7.93 6.48 11.59
N MET A 152 7.60 6.52 10.31
CA MET A 152 8.55 6.20 9.23
C MET A 152 9.55 7.32 8.94
N GLY A 153 9.30 8.53 9.44
CA GLY A 153 10.22 9.67 9.28
C GLY A 153 11.57 9.46 9.96
N PRO A 154 11.61 9.21 11.28
CA PRO A 154 12.86 8.88 11.98
C PRO A 154 13.57 7.66 11.39
N VAL A 155 12.84 6.62 10.98
CA VAL A 155 13.41 5.43 10.33
C VAL A 155 14.12 5.83 9.04
N SER A 156 13.42 6.54 8.14
CA SER A 156 13.99 7.01 6.87
C SER A 156 15.21 7.92 7.09
N TYR A 157 15.14 8.85 8.05
CA TYR A 157 16.25 9.74 8.39
C TYR A 157 17.46 8.96 8.91
N THR A 158 17.27 8.00 9.80
CA THR A 158 18.34 7.17 10.36
C THR A 158 19.06 6.37 9.27
N HIS A 159 18.31 5.77 8.35
CA HIS A 159 18.89 5.04 7.22
C HIS A 159 19.67 5.96 6.28
N LEU A 160 19.17 7.15 5.98
CA LEU A 160 19.88 8.14 5.15
C LEU A 160 21.19 8.60 5.80
N ARG A 161 21.25 8.69 7.16
CA ARG A 161 22.48 9.01 7.90
C ARG A 161 23.43 7.83 8.05
N ALA A 162 22.97 6.61 8.12
CA ALA A 162 23.79 5.42 8.31
C ALA A 162 24.81 5.19 7.17
N HIS A 163 24.58 5.79 6.00
CA HIS A 163 25.55 5.82 4.91
C HIS A 163 26.63 6.90 5.07
N GLU A 164 26.73 7.52 6.26
CA GLU A 164 27.71 8.58 6.57
C GLU A 164 28.97 8.09 7.29
N THR A 165 29.07 6.79 7.65
CA THR A 165 30.24 6.19 8.33
C THR A 165 31.08 5.34 7.39
#